data_987ee4b347c099cc2d98d0fa136e6c69
#
_entry.id   987ee4b347c099cc2d98d0fa136e6c69
#
_cell.length_a   1.000
_cell.length_b   1.000
_cell.length_c   1.000
_cell.angle_alpha   90.00
_cell.angle_beta   90.00
_cell.angle_gamma   90.00
#
_symmetry.space_group_name_H-M   'P 1'
#
loop_
_entity.id
_entity.type
_entity.pdbx_description
1 polymer ?
#
loop_
_entity_poly.entity_id
_entity_poly.type
_entity_poly.pdbx_seq_one_letter_code
_entity_poly.pdbx_strand_id
1 'polypeptide(L)' 'MLPNDPVILLSLVNARLRDEYEDLDALCASLDIERSRLEQRLAEIGYAYCKEQNQFK' A
#
# COMPACT_ATOMS: atom_id res chain seq x y z
N MET A 1 13.17 -2.35 2.47
CA MET A 1 12.56 -2.29 3.81
C MET A 1 11.49 -1.21 3.88
N LEU A 2 10.37 -1.51 4.50
CA LEU A 2 9.28 -0.55 4.57
C LEU A 2 9.40 0.36 5.79
N PRO A 3 8.96 1.64 5.66
CA PRO A 3 8.94 2.53 6.81
C PRO A 3 7.97 2.05 7.89
N ASN A 4 8.29 2.32 9.13
CA ASN A 4 7.39 2.01 10.24
C ASN A 4 6.29 3.07 10.40
N ASP A 5 6.54 4.28 9.93
CA ASP A 5 5.55 5.36 10.02
C ASP A 5 4.45 5.14 8.99
N PRO A 6 3.18 4.98 9.42
CA PRO A 6 2.08 4.73 8.48
C PRO A 6 1.89 5.84 7.44
N VAL A 7 2.18 7.09 7.78
CA VAL A 7 2.04 8.19 6.82
C VAL A 7 3.09 8.09 5.72
N ILE A 8 4.33 7.80 6.10
CA ILE A 8 5.40 7.61 5.13
C ILE A 8 5.13 6.35 4.30
N LEU A 9 4.66 5.29 4.94
CA LEU A 9 4.30 4.05 4.26
C LEU A 9 3.19 4.29 3.23
N LEU A 10 2.18 5.07 3.59
CA LEU A 10 1.10 5.43 2.68
C LEU A 10 1.63 6.12 1.42
N SER A 11 2.51 7.10 1.59
CA SER A 11 3.08 7.84 0.47
C SER A 11 3.88 6.92 -0.45
N LEU A 12 4.70 6.04 0.15
CA LEU A 12 5.50 5.10 -0.62
C LEU A 12 4.62 4.13 -1.41
N VAL A 13 3.64 3.53 -0.74
CA VAL A 13 2.77 2.54 -1.37
C VAL A 13 1.96 3.16 -2.51
N ASN A 14 1.37 4.33 -2.28
CA ASN A 14 0.59 4.99 -3.33
C ASN A 14 1.46 5.39 -4.52
N ALA A 15 2.68 5.84 -4.28
CA ALA A 15 3.60 6.18 -5.37
C ALA A 15 3.93 4.95 -6.20
N ARG A 16 4.20 3.82 -5.55
CA ARG A 16 4.50 2.58 -6.26
C ARG A 16 3.31 2.04 -7.04
N LEU A 17 2.11 2.11 -6.45
CA LEU A 17 0.90 1.68 -7.14
C LEU A 17 0.64 2.53 -8.39
N ARG A 18 0.92 3.82 -8.30
CA ARG A 18 0.73 4.71 -9.44
C ARG A 18 1.72 4.43 -10.57
N ASP A 19 2.99 4.19 -10.22
CA ASP A 19 4.06 4.19 -11.19
C ASP A 19 4.55 2.79 -11.60
N GLU A 20 4.41 1.77 -10.75
CA GLU A 20 5.09 0.49 -10.99
C GLU A 20 4.20 -0.73 -10.96
N TYR A 21 3.09 -0.72 -10.24
CA TYR A 21 2.26 -1.92 -10.05
C TYR A 21 0.83 -1.66 -10.46
N GLU A 22 0.21 -2.64 -11.11
CA GLU A 22 -1.17 -2.49 -11.59
C GLU A 22 -2.20 -2.72 -10.51
N ASP A 23 -1.83 -3.38 -9.40
CA ASP A 23 -2.72 -3.60 -8.27
C ASP A 23 -1.94 -3.87 -7.00
N LEU A 24 -2.68 -3.96 -5.89
CA LEU A 24 -2.05 -4.15 -4.58
C LEU A 24 -1.40 -5.53 -4.45
N ASP A 25 -2.00 -6.55 -5.05
CA ASP A 25 -1.42 -7.89 -4.99
C ASP A 25 -0.06 -7.95 -5.68
N ALA A 26 0.08 -7.26 -6.82
CA ALA A 26 1.35 -7.19 -7.53
C ALA A 26 2.40 -6.49 -6.69
N LEU A 27 2.04 -5.40 -6.04
CA LEU A 27 2.96 -4.67 -5.16
C LEU A 27 3.41 -5.56 -3.99
N CYS A 28 2.47 -6.22 -3.34
CA CYS A 28 2.79 -7.05 -2.18
C CYS A 28 3.66 -8.24 -2.57
N ALA A 29 3.41 -8.85 -3.71
CA ALA A 29 4.21 -9.97 -4.18
C ALA A 29 5.65 -9.53 -4.49
N SER A 30 5.79 -8.37 -5.13
CA SER A 30 7.12 -7.85 -5.49
C SER A 30 7.96 -7.46 -4.28
N LEU A 31 7.32 -6.87 -3.29
CA LEU A 31 8.02 -6.41 -2.08
C LEU A 31 8.03 -7.44 -0.96
N ASP A 32 7.47 -8.61 -1.21
CA ASP A 32 7.40 -9.70 -0.23
C ASP A 32 6.72 -9.25 1.06
N ILE A 33 5.56 -8.63 0.90
CA ILE A 33 4.76 -8.12 2.02
C ILE A 33 3.44 -8.86 2.07
N GLU A 34 2.96 -9.17 3.27
CA GLU A 34 1.64 -9.74 3.45
C GLU A 34 0.60 -8.64 3.29
N ARG A 35 -0.32 -8.81 2.33
CA ARG A 35 -1.32 -7.79 2.00
C ARG A 35 -2.17 -7.39 3.21
N SER A 36 -2.62 -8.36 3.99
CA SER A 36 -3.47 -8.06 5.16
C SER A 36 -2.77 -7.19 6.18
N ARG A 37 -1.47 -7.40 6.38
CA ARG A 37 -0.69 -6.58 7.30
C ARG A 37 -0.54 -5.16 6.80
N LEU A 38 -0.31 -5.00 5.51
CA LEU A 38 -0.20 -3.67 4.92
C LEU A 38 -1.51 -2.92 5.03
N GLU A 39 -2.61 -3.58 4.68
CA GLU A 39 -3.93 -2.96 4.78
C GLU A 39 -4.26 -2.56 6.22
N GLN A 40 -3.91 -3.42 7.18
CA GLN A 40 -4.13 -3.13 8.59
C GLN A 40 -3.35 -1.91 9.06
N ARG A 41 -2.08 -1.80 8.65
CA ARG A 41 -1.23 -0.68 9.01
C ARG A 41 -1.81 0.65 8.50
N LEU A 42 -2.28 0.66 7.25
CA LEU A 42 -2.83 1.88 6.67
C LEU A 42 -4.23 2.18 7.17
N ALA A 43 -4.97 1.15 7.60
CA ALA A 43 -6.26 1.36 8.24
C ALA A 43 -6.13 2.12 9.57
N GLU A 44 -4.99 2.00 10.24
CA GLU A 44 -4.74 2.71 11.50
C GLU A 44 -4.79 4.23 11.33
N ILE A 45 -4.51 4.72 10.15
CA ILE A 45 -4.59 6.15 9.86
C ILE A 45 -5.79 6.49 8.96
N GLY A 46 -6.75 5.56 8.87
CA GLY A 46 -8.01 5.80 8.18
C GLY A 46 -7.98 5.61 6.67
N TYR A 47 -7.03 4.84 6.14
CA TYR A 47 -6.93 4.61 4.70
C TYR A 47 -7.24 3.17 4.35
N ALA A 48 -7.94 2.99 3.22
CA ALA A 48 -8.26 1.66 2.70
C ALA A 48 -7.95 1.62 1.21
N TYR A 49 -7.63 0.43 0.72
CA TYR A 49 -7.30 0.27 -0.69
C TYR A 49 -8.54 0.44 -1.57
N CYS A 50 -8.43 1.31 -2.56
CA CYS A 50 -9.47 1.52 -3.56
C CYS A 50 -9.04 0.90 -4.87
N LYS A 51 -9.64 -0.23 -5.21
CA LYS A 51 -9.28 -0.98 -6.40
C LYS A 51 -9.50 -0.18 -7.68
N GLU A 52 -10.57 0.60 -7.74
CA GLU A 52 -10.91 1.36 -8.93
C GLU A 52 -9.87 2.41 -9.27
N GLN A 53 -9.25 2.99 -8.26
CA GLN A 53 -8.23 4.02 -8.45
C GLN A 53 -6.82 3.52 -8.21
N ASN A 54 -6.70 2.26 -7.79
CA ASN A 54 -5.41 1.63 -7.49
C ASN A 54 -4.59 2.47 -6.50
N GLN A 55 -5.23 2.86 -5.41
CA GLN A 55 -4.55 3.63 -4.36
C GLN A 55 -5.28 3.50 -3.04
N PHE A 56 -4.58 3.80 -1.97
CA PHE A 56 -5.19 3.92 -0.64
C PHE A 56 -5.75 5.33 -0.47
N LYS A 57 -6.98 5.41 0.01
CA LYS A 57 -7.63 6.70 0.19
C LYS A 57 -8.74 6.69 1.25
#